data_e730918284316749573683b3d878618c
#
_entry.id   e730918284316749573683b3d878618c
#
_cell.length_a   1.000
_cell.length_b   1.000
_cell.length_c   1.000
_cell.angle_alpha   90.00
_cell.angle_beta   90.00
_cell.angle_gamma   90.00
#
_symmetry.space_group_name_H-M   'P 1'
#
loop_
_entity.id
_entity.type
_entity.pdbx_description
1 polymer ?
#
loop_
_entity_poly.entity_id
_entity_poly.type
_entity_poly.pdbx_seq_one_letter_code
_entity_poly.pdbx_strand_id
1 'polypeptide(L)'
;DEAVATLRSQASFVRVPTDASSSREAGVCVAETLGVQRTVIVEGGHNASPDCGIGFLEGLLGDSCIDPRRPEALADALTRAQDLVADADVDLVCAASTARPLVGLDSILAVAPDLEPIESQDTALTAALTQAFAHRPLRRRQLLAGQEVHPARLRGSGAGGGVGAVIAAIGGRIVSTGDLLSQLLDLDGMMEGCDLVIVAEPELSSPLLAESTLERVTSAAGAHALPVVAITHRSSLTHFEKAEWGLHGVFETEGSV
;
A
#
# COMPACT_ATOMS: atom_id res chain seq x y z
N ASP A 1 -16.39 -1.81 17.54
CA ASP A 1 -15.64 -2.86 18.27
C ASP A 1 -15.93 -4.27 17.74
N GLU A 2 -17.18 -4.58 17.40
CA GLU A 2 -17.56 -5.91 16.89
C GLU A 2 -16.99 -6.19 15.47
N ALA A 3 -17.01 -5.19 14.58
CA ALA A 3 -16.39 -5.29 13.26
C ALA A 3 -14.88 -5.51 13.36
N VAL A 4 -14.18 -4.79 14.22
CA VAL A 4 -12.74 -4.95 14.46
C VAL A 4 -12.43 -6.32 15.07
N ALA A 5 -13.26 -6.82 15.98
CA ALA A 5 -13.11 -8.16 16.56
C ALA A 5 -13.29 -9.24 15.49
N THR A 6 -14.29 -9.09 14.62
CA THR A 6 -14.56 -10.01 13.49
C THR A 6 -13.38 -10.01 12.50
N LEU A 7 -12.84 -8.85 12.16
CA LEU A 7 -11.66 -8.73 11.30
C LEU A 7 -10.45 -9.45 11.87
N ARG A 8 -10.16 -9.25 13.17
CA ARG A 8 -9.03 -9.91 13.86
C ARG A 8 -9.17 -11.43 13.94
N SER A 9 -10.38 -11.96 13.87
CA SER A 9 -10.60 -13.41 13.82
C SER A 9 -10.38 -14.04 12.45
N GLN A 10 -10.39 -13.24 11.38
CA GLN A 10 -10.32 -13.71 9.99
C GLN A 10 -8.98 -13.45 9.32
N ALA A 11 -8.19 -12.48 9.81
CA ALA A 11 -6.93 -12.09 9.22
C ALA A 11 -5.91 -11.65 10.27
N SER A 12 -4.63 -11.90 10.00
CA SER A 12 -3.53 -11.25 10.70
C SER A 12 -3.17 -9.93 10.05
N PHE A 13 -2.90 -8.91 10.89
CA PHE A 13 -2.46 -7.60 10.43
C PHE A 13 -1.01 -7.39 10.81
N VAL A 14 -0.19 -7.08 9.83
CA VAL A 14 1.23 -6.77 9.99
C VAL A 14 1.48 -5.35 9.52
N ARG A 15 2.17 -4.56 10.32
CA ARG A 15 2.50 -3.17 10.00
C ARG A 15 3.94 -3.05 9.54
N VAL A 16 4.17 -2.26 8.49
CA VAL A 16 5.50 -1.75 8.13
C VAL A 16 5.63 -0.34 8.72
N PRO A 17 6.46 -0.13 9.75
CA PRO A 17 6.62 1.19 10.35
C PRO A 17 7.18 2.20 9.34
N THR A 18 6.63 3.40 9.30
CA THR A 18 7.01 4.46 8.35
C THR A 18 8.37 5.08 8.67
N ASP A 19 8.79 5.02 9.92
CA ASP A 19 10.06 5.52 10.44
C ASP A 19 11.18 4.47 10.48
N ALA A 20 10.84 3.21 10.18
CA ALA A 20 11.83 2.14 10.15
C ALA A 20 12.77 2.28 8.92
N SER A 21 14.05 2.02 9.16
CA SER A 21 15.07 1.94 8.10
C SER A 21 15.03 0.64 7.30
N SER A 22 14.23 -0.33 7.74
CA SER A 22 14.07 -1.64 7.09
C SER A 22 12.70 -2.24 7.37
N SER A 23 12.15 -2.91 6.38
CA SER A 23 10.89 -3.66 6.46
C SER A 23 11.05 -5.10 7.00
N ARG A 24 12.24 -5.46 7.51
CA ARG A 24 12.60 -6.84 7.92
C ARG A 24 11.66 -7.40 8.98
N GLU A 25 11.32 -6.63 9.99
CA GLU A 25 10.45 -7.07 11.09
C GLU A 25 9.06 -7.48 10.56
N ALA A 26 8.51 -6.74 9.60
CA ALA A 26 7.25 -7.12 8.96
C ALA A 26 7.35 -8.46 8.22
N GLY A 27 8.49 -8.73 7.57
CA GLY A 27 8.76 -10.03 6.93
C GLY A 27 8.81 -11.18 7.93
N VAL A 28 9.46 -10.98 9.08
CA VAL A 28 9.49 -11.96 10.18
C VAL A 28 8.09 -12.22 10.71
N CYS A 29 7.31 -11.19 10.99
CA CYS A 29 5.92 -11.33 11.45
C CYS A 29 5.06 -12.10 10.45
N VAL A 30 5.23 -11.86 9.14
CA VAL A 30 4.52 -12.65 8.11
C VAL A 30 4.96 -14.12 8.17
N ALA A 31 6.27 -14.40 8.25
CA ALA A 31 6.77 -15.78 8.34
C ALA A 31 6.17 -16.56 9.52
N GLU A 32 6.02 -15.91 10.67
CA GLU A 32 5.42 -16.50 11.87
C GLU A 32 3.91 -16.78 11.72
N THR A 33 3.23 -16.08 10.82
CA THR A 33 1.79 -16.25 10.58
C THR A 33 1.47 -17.23 9.46
N LEU A 34 2.45 -17.61 8.64
CA LEU A 34 2.27 -18.60 7.57
C LEU A 34 1.83 -19.95 8.14
N GLY A 35 0.81 -20.54 7.53
CA GLY A 35 0.22 -21.82 7.98
C GLY A 35 -0.70 -21.71 9.22
N VAL A 36 -0.77 -20.54 9.86
CA VAL A 36 -1.67 -20.30 11.01
C VAL A 36 -2.92 -19.55 10.57
N GLN A 37 -2.76 -18.55 9.71
CA GLN A 37 -3.84 -17.70 9.22
C GLN A 37 -4.03 -17.90 7.72
N ARG A 38 -5.29 -17.84 7.27
CA ARG A 38 -5.63 -17.91 5.83
C ARG A 38 -5.41 -16.60 5.11
N THR A 39 -5.49 -15.47 5.80
CA THR A 39 -5.30 -14.14 5.24
C THR A 39 -4.32 -13.37 6.10
N VAL A 40 -3.32 -12.80 5.48
CA VAL A 40 -2.34 -11.91 6.11
C VAL A 40 -2.36 -10.57 5.37
N ILE A 41 -2.68 -9.51 6.08
CA ILE A 41 -2.75 -8.15 5.57
C ILE A 41 -1.53 -7.40 6.07
N VAL A 42 -0.69 -6.96 5.15
CA VAL A 42 0.48 -6.13 5.44
C VAL A 42 0.12 -4.69 5.11
N GLU A 43 0.09 -3.85 6.14
CA GLU A 43 -0.13 -2.41 5.98
C GLU A 43 1.15 -1.75 5.48
N GLY A 44 1.09 -1.09 4.32
CA GLY A 44 2.19 -0.36 3.72
C GLY A 44 1.82 1.09 3.44
N GLY A 45 2.42 2.01 4.21
CA GLY A 45 2.32 3.46 4.01
C GLY A 45 3.49 4.02 3.22
N HIS A 46 3.61 5.34 3.24
CA HIS A 46 4.81 6.04 2.80
C HIS A 46 5.97 5.73 3.73
N ASN A 47 7.13 5.41 3.16
CA ASN A 47 8.35 5.18 3.92
C ASN A 47 9.39 6.24 3.52
N ALA A 48 9.95 6.93 4.52
CA ALA A 48 10.96 7.96 4.32
C ALA A 48 12.31 7.40 3.80
N SER A 49 12.59 6.12 4.08
CA SER A 49 13.82 5.43 3.64
C SER A 49 13.46 4.06 3.06
N PRO A 50 13.05 4.00 1.79
CA PRO A 50 12.63 2.74 1.19
C PRO A 50 13.82 1.76 1.07
N ASP A 51 13.68 0.57 1.67
CA ASP A 51 14.60 -0.55 1.49
C ASP A 51 14.27 -1.43 0.28
N CYS A 52 13.37 -0.96 -0.58
CA CYS A 52 12.86 -1.66 -1.78
C CYS A 52 12.17 -3.00 -1.46
N GLY A 53 11.70 -3.19 -0.21
CA GLY A 53 11.11 -4.43 0.26
C GLY A 53 12.12 -5.56 0.52
N ILE A 54 13.43 -5.26 0.45
CA ILE A 54 14.48 -6.27 0.63
C ILE A 54 14.49 -6.79 2.07
N GLY A 55 14.38 -5.91 3.05
CA GLY A 55 14.25 -6.31 4.44
C GLY A 55 13.08 -7.26 4.67
N PHE A 56 11.90 -6.95 4.08
CA PHE A 56 10.75 -7.83 4.16
C PHE A 56 11.07 -9.23 3.61
N LEU A 57 11.71 -9.31 2.45
CA LEU A 57 12.08 -10.57 1.83
C LEU A 57 13.10 -11.35 2.69
N GLU A 58 14.10 -10.65 3.25
CA GLU A 58 15.05 -11.24 4.21
C GLU A 58 14.36 -11.77 5.47
N GLY A 59 13.44 -10.99 6.03
CA GLY A 59 12.68 -11.40 7.21
C GLY A 59 11.82 -12.62 6.95
N LEU A 60 11.12 -12.64 5.82
CA LEU A 60 10.25 -13.74 5.41
C LEU A 60 11.02 -15.04 5.18
N LEU A 61 12.22 -14.98 4.61
CA LEU A 61 13.06 -16.15 4.32
C LEU A 61 13.99 -16.53 5.46
N GLY A 62 14.18 -15.68 6.48
CA GLY A 62 15.20 -15.85 7.50
C GLY A 62 16.63 -15.60 6.99
N ASP A 63 16.78 -14.97 5.83
CA ASP A 63 18.08 -14.65 5.23
C ASP A 63 18.72 -13.44 5.94
N SER A 64 20.06 -13.33 5.84
CA SER A 64 20.79 -12.26 6.51
C SER A 64 21.27 -11.14 5.61
N CYS A 65 21.34 -11.36 4.30
CA CYS A 65 21.78 -10.35 3.35
C CYS A 65 21.42 -10.73 1.92
N ILE A 66 20.47 -10.00 1.34
CA ILE A 66 20.12 -10.07 -0.08
C ILE A 66 20.60 -8.78 -0.72
N ASP A 67 21.59 -8.86 -1.62
CA ASP A 67 22.10 -7.67 -2.33
C ASP A 67 21.10 -7.27 -3.44
N PRO A 68 20.39 -6.13 -3.30
CA PRO A 68 19.41 -5.69 -4.28
C PRO A 68 20.03 -5.29 -5.62
N ARG A 69 21.35 -5.10 -5.71
CA ARG A 69 22.08 -4.79 -6.95
C ARG A 69 22.48 -6.04 -7.74
N ARG A 70 22.17 -7.22 -7.20
CA ARG A 70 22.40 -8.51 -7.89
C ARG A 70 21.08 -9.11 -8.30
N PRO A 71 20.62 -8.85 -9.54
CA PRO A 71 19.27 -9.20 -9.97
C PRO A 71 19.00 -10.73 -9.93
N GLU A 72 20.03 -11.56 -10.17
CA GLU A 72 19.90 -13.02 -10.10
C GLU A 72 19.63 -13.48 -8.66
N ALA A 73 20.41 -12.97 -7.70
CA ALA A 73 20.27 -13.32 -6.28
C ALA A 73 18.89 -12.88 -5.73
N LEU A 74 18.45 -11.68 -6.12
CA LEU A 74 17.13 -11.18 -5.76
C LEU A 74 16.02 -12.01 -6.42
N ALA A 75 16.18 -12.39 -7.69
CA ALA A 75 15.23 -13.23 -8.39
C ALA A 75 15.09 -14.63 -7.75
N ASP A 76 16.20 -15.24 -7.32
CA ASP A 76 16.21 -16.52 -6.61
C ASP A 76 15.50 -16.40 -5.24
N ALA A 77 15.77 -15.33 -4.50
CA ALA A 77 15.09 -15.07 -3.23
C ALA A 77 13.57 -14.89 -3.40
N LEU A 78 13.14 -14.13 -4.41
CA LEU A 78 11.72 -13.97 -4.75
C LEU A 78 11.07 -15.32 -5.13
N THR A 79 11.79 -16.22 -5.80
CA THR A 79 11.27 -17.55 -6.15
C THR A 79 11.08 -18.41 -4.89
N ARG A 80 12.07 -18.45 -4.02
CA ARG A 80 11.95 -19.17 -2.72
C ARG A 80 10.80 -18.65 -1.87
N ALA A 81 10.63 -17.33 -1.81
CA ALA A 81 9.52 -16.71 -1.08
C ALA A 81 8.16 -17.01 -1.72
N GLN A 82 8.10 -17.08 -3.05
CA GLN A 82 6.88 -17.47 -3.76
C GLN A 82 6.48 -18.91 -3.44
N ASP A 83 7.43 -19.84 -3.46
CA ASP A 83 7.19 -21.24 -3.09
C ASP A 83 6.70 -21.35 -1.64
N LEU A 84 7.35 -20.64 -0.71
CA LEU A 84 6.97 -20.60 0.70
C LEU A 84 5.51 -20.10 0.91
N VAL A 85 5.12 -19.04 0.22
CA VAL A 85 3.74 -18.48 0.30
C VAL A 85 2.73 -19.42 -0.35
N ALA A 86 3.10 -20.07 -1.47
CA ALA A 86 2.24 -21.01 -2.17
C ALA A 86 1.99 -22.29 -1.33
N ASP A 87 3.04 -22.81 -0.69
CA ASP A 87 2.95 -24.00 0.17
C ASP A 87 2.10 -23.73 1.44
N ALA A 88 2.12 -22.48 1.93
CA ALA A 88 1.31 -22.08 3.08
C ALA A 88 -0.18 -21.84 2.74
N ASP A 89 -0.57 -21.82 1.47
CA ASP A 89 -1.94 -21.54 0.96
C ASP A 89 -2.57 -20.28 1.60
N VAL A 90 -1.78 -19.22 1.74
CA VAL A 90 -2.17 -17.97 2.38
C VAL A 90 -2.59 -16.91 1.33
N ASP A 91 -3.63 -16.14 1.64
CA ASP A 91 -3.97 -14.92 0.91
C ASP A 91 -3.18 -13.74 1.48
N LEU A 92 -2.02 -13.46 0.87
CA LEU A 92 -1.14 -12.37 1.28
C LEU A 92 -1.57 -11.07 0.57
N VAL A 93 -1.92 -10.05 1.35
CA VAL A 93 -2.46 -8.79 0.86
C VAL A 93 -1.58 -7.64 1.31
N CYS A 94 -1.13 -6.80 0.39
CA CYS A 94 -0.59 -5.49 0.72
C CYS A 94 -1.73 -4.47 0.72
N ALA A 95 -2.02 -3.88 1.87
CA ALA A 95 -2.91 -2.73 1.99
C ALA A 95 -2.09 -1.46 1.70
N ALA A 96 -2.14 -0.99 0.46
CA ALA A 96 -1.33 0.12 0.01
C ALA A 96 -2.01 1.47 0.31
N SER A 97 -1.36 2.29 1.13
CA SER A 97 -1.77 3.68 1.37
C SER A 97 -1.14 4.65 0.36
N THR A 98 -0.42 4.15 -0.62
CA THR A 98 0.13 4.91 -1.73
C THR A 98 -0.21 4.25 -3.05
N ALA A 99 -0.47 5.05 -4.09
CA ALA A 99 -0.66 4.58 -5.46
C ALA A 99 0.66 4.42 -6.21
N ARG A 100 1.76 4.91 -5.66
CA ARG A 100 3.06 5.02 -6.34
C ARG A 100 3.69 3.65 -6.56
N PRO A 101 4.27 3.40 -7.75
CA PRO A 101 5.02 2.18 -8.01
C PRO A 101 6.39 2.19 -7.33
N LEU A 102 7.04 1.02 -7.25
CA LEU A 102 8.42 0.93 -6.80
C LEU A 102 9.39 1.50 -7.83
N VAL A 103 9.20 1.19 -9.11
CA VAL A 103 10.04 1.66 -10.22
C VAL A 103 9.21 2.33 -11.31
N GLY A 104 9.74 3.37 -11.94
CA GLY A 104 9.09 4.16 -12.97
C GLY A 104 9.27 5.65 -12.73
N LEU A 105 8.65 6.51 -13.56
CA LEU A 105 8.80 7.96 -13.48
C LEU A 105 8.22 8.55 -12.19
N ASP A 106 7.05 8.05 -11.77
CA ASP A 106 6.34 8.51 -10.57
C ASP A 106 6.61 7.58 -9.36
N SER A 107 7.69 6.81 -9.42
CA SER A 107 8.02 5.82 -8.39
C SER A 107 8.53 6.45 -7.11
N ILE A 108 8.49 5.67 -6.03
CA ILE A 108 9.07 6.10 -4.74
C ILE A 108 10.60 6.26 -4.79
N LEU A 109 11.26 5.71 -5.82
CA LEU A 109 12.71 5.84 -6.05
C LEU A 109 13.05 7.04 -6.95
N ALA A 110 12.08 7.61 -7.67
CA ALA A 110 12.31 8.72 -8.56
C ALA A 110 11.89 10.08 -7.96
N VAL A 111 10.87 10.05 -7.12
CA VAL A 111 10.20 11.24 -6.60
C VAL A 111 9.97 11.08 -5.10
N ALA A 112 10.20 12.12 -4.32
CA ALA A 112 9.91 12.15 -2.89
C ALA A 112 8.38 12.17 -2.63
N PRO A 113 7.91 11.98 -1.39
CA PRO A 113 6.47 12.00 -1.08
C PRO A 113 5.74 13.29 -1.45
N ASP A 114 6.44 14.43 -1.43
CA ASP A 114 5.97 15.76 -1.83
C ASP A 114 6.04 16.02 -3.33
N LEU A 115 6.37 14.99 -4.13
CA LEU A 115 6.58 14.99 -5.57
C LEU A 115 7.81 15.78 -6.04
N GLU A 116 8.71 16.16 -5.15
CA GLU A 116 10.00 16.71 -5.55
C GLU A 116 10.88 15.60 -6.15
N PRO A 117 11.55 15.84 -7.29
CA PRO A 117 12.46 14.87 -7.87
C PRO A 117 13.61 14.54 -6.92
N ILE A 118 13.94 13.25 -6.77
CA ILE A 118 15.11 12.83 -6.02
C ILE A 118 16.36 13.12 -6.85
N GLU A 119 17.19 14.05 -6.37
CA GLU A 119 18.38 14.54 -7.10
C GLU A 119 19.41 13.45 -7.41
N SER A 120 19.54 12.49 -6.51
CA SER A 120 20.54 11.41 -6.61
C SER A 120 19.85 10.05 -6.73
N GLN A 121 19.34 9.72 -7.92
CA GLN A 121 18.74 8.42 -8.18
C GLN A 121 19.80 7.34 -8.39
N ASP A 122 19.66 6.22 -7.68
CA ASP A 122 20.50 5.03 -7.92
C ASP A 122 19.99 4.26 -9.14
N THR A 123 20.50 4.63 -10.31
CA THR A 123 20.09 4.00 -11.58
C THR A 123 20.49 2.54 -11.66
N ALA A 124 21.57 2.14 -11.00
CA ALA A 124 22.02 0.74 -10.97
C ALA A 124 21.06 -0.12 -10.13
N LEU A 125 20.64 0.39 -8.98
CA LEU A 125 19.61 -0.26 -8.16
C LEU A 125 18.29 -0.38 -8.91
N THR A 126 17.81 0.71 -9.52
CA THR A 126 16.56 0.71 -10.29
C THR A 126 16.60 -0.29 -11.45
N ALA A 127 17.73 -0.40 -12.16
CA ALA A 127 17.91 -1.37 -13.24
C ALA A 127 17.91 -2.82 -12.70
N ALA A 128 18.60 -3.09 -11.60
CA ALA A 128 18.64 -4.41 -10.98
C ALA A 128 17.26 -4.84 -10.47
N LEU A 129 16.52 -3.96 -9.81
CA LEU A 129 15.14 -4.22 -9.40
C LEU A 129 14.24 -4.49 -10.61
N THR A 130 14.34 -3.66 -11.65
CA THR A 130 13.54 -3.87 -12.88
C THR A 130 13.82 -5.25 -13.48
N GLN A 131 15.06 -5.69 -13.52
CA GLN A 131 15.42 -7.01 -14.02
C GLN A 131 14.94 -8.14 -13.11
N ALA A 132 15.12 -8.03 -11.80
CA ALA A 132 14.74 -9.08 -10.84
C ALA A 132 13.23 -9.31 -10.78
N PHE A 133 12.44 -8.25 -10.91
CA PHE A 133 10.98 -8.32 -10.92
C PHE A 133 10.38 -8.63 -12.29
N ALA A 134 11.20 -8.70 -13.37
CA ALA A 134 10.71 -9.06 -14.69
C ALA A 134 10.20 -10.52 -14.73
N HIS A 135 9.22 -10.76 -15.59
CA HIS A 135 8.68 -12.10 -15.90
C HIS A 135 8.15 -12.89 -14.68
N ARG A 136 7.70 -12.20 -13.64
CA ARG A 136 7.09 -12.85 -12.48
C ARG A 136 5.61 -13.16 -12.73
N PRO A 137 5.15 -14.40 -12.44
CA PRO A 137 3.75 -14.74 -12.55
C PRO A 137 2.92 -13.97 -11.51
N LEU A 138 1.97 -13.18 -11.99
CA LEU A 138 0.99 -12.52 -11.14
C LEU A 138 -0.19 -13.45 -10.84
N ARG A 139 -0.90 -13.19 -9.75
CA ARG A 139 -2.09 -13.95 -9.39
C ARG A 139 -3.13 -13.93 -10.53
N ARG A 140 -3.79 -15.06 -10.75
CA ARG A 140 -4.63 -15.40 -11.92
C ARG A 140 -5.67 -14.34 -12.35
N ARG A 141 -6.13 -13.45 -11.44
CA ARG A 141 -7.09 -12.39 -11.75
C ARG A 141 -6.54 -11.26 -12.61
N GLN A 142 -5.23 -11.04 -12.59
CA GLN A 142 -4.57 -10.00 -13.39
C GLN A 142 -4.20 -10.51 -14.80
N LEU A 143 -4.18 -11.83 -15.00
CA LEU A 143 -3.86 -12.46 -16.30
C LEU A 143 -4.96 -12.27 -17.36
N LEU A 144 -6.18 -11.88 -16.97
CA LEU A 144 -7.28 -11.63 -17.91
C LEU A 144 -7.09 -10.37 -18.77
N ALA A 145 -6.13 -9.51 -18.43
CA ALA A 145 -5.84 -8.30 -19.18
C ALA A 145 -4.86 -8.49 -20.35
N GLY A 146 -4.30 -9.70 -20.54
CA GLY A 146 -3.41 -10.02 -21.67
C GLY A 146 -2.08 -9.26 -21.72
N GLN A 147 -1.74 -8.50 -20.68
CA GLN A 147 -0.47 -7.79 -20.56
C GLN A 147 0.41 -8.46 -19.50
N GLU A 148 1.68 -8.68 -19.86
CA GLU A 148 2.71 -9.00 -18.87
C GLU A 148 2.88 -7.79 -17.94
N VAL A 149 2.36 -7.89 -16.74
CA VAL A 149 2.43 -6.82 -15.76
C VAL A 149 3.64 -7.04 -14.86
N HIS A 150 4.50 -6.04 -14.80
CA HIS A 150 5.71 -6.06 -13.99
C HIS A 150 5.37 -5.71 -12.53
N PRO A 151 5.59 -6.61 -11.53
CA PRO A 151 5.18 -6.37 -10.14
C PRO A 151 5.64 -5.04 -9.55
N ALA A 152 6.89 -4.63 -9.81
CA ALA A 152 7.44 -3.38 -9.31
C ALA A 152 6.88 -2.11 -10.00
N ARG A 153 6.09 -2.26 -11.06
CA ARG A 153 5.40 -1.16 -11.77
C ARG A 153 3.91 -1.11 -11.49
N LEU A 154 3.39 -2.01 -10.70
CA LEU A 154 1.99 -1.99 -10.28
C LEU A 154 1.71 -0.74 -9.44
N ARG A 155 0.50 -0.21 -9.60
CA ARG A 155 -0.01 0.82 -8.70
C ARG A 155 0.05 0.30 -7.26
N GLY A 156 0.64 1.07 -6.34
CA GLY A 156 0.83 0.68 -4.95
C GLY A 156 2.01 -0.25 -4.66
N SER A 157 2.80 -0.63 -5.68
CA SER A 157 3.97 -1.49 -5.44
C SER A 157 5.08 -0.81 -4.63
N GLY A 158 5.09 0.51 -4.54
CA GLY A 158 5.97 1.28 -3.67
C GLY A 158 5.56 1.28 -2.19
N ALA A 159 4.35 0.80 -1.86
CA ALA A 159 3.86 0.78 -0.48
C ALA A 159 4.79 0.00 0.46
N GLY A 160 4.96 0.53 1.68
CA GLY A 160 5.90 -0.02 2.66
C GLY A 160 7.36 0.01 2.19
N GLY A 161 7.74 1.04 1.41
CA GLY A 161 9.10 1.16 0.88
C GLY A 161 9.48 0.10 -0.16
N GLY A 162 8.48 -0.50 -0.85
CA GLY A 162 8.66 -1.55 -1.86
C GLY A 162 8.14 -2.94 -1.43
N VAL A 163 7.65 -3.08 -0.22
CA VAL A 163 7.02 -4.34 0.26
C VAL A 163 5.87 -4.75 -0.65
N GLY A 164 5.07 -3.80 -1.18
CA GLY A 164 4.02 -4.06 -2.14
C GLY A 164 4.51 -4.78 -3.39
N ALA A 165 5.68 -4.39 -3.94
CA ALA A 165 6.28 -5.06 -5.10
C ALA A 165 6.68 -6.51 -4.78
N VAL A 166 7.28 -6.74 -3.60
CA VAL A 166 7.67 -8.08 -3.15
C VAL A 166 6.44 -8.95 -2.99
N ILE A 167 5.41 -8.47 -2.28
CA ILE A 167 4.14 -9.20 -2.09
C ILE A 167 3.52 -9.59 -3.43
N ALA A 168 3.45 -8.66 -4.38
CA ALA A 168 2.93 -8.96 -5.72
C ALA A 168 3.78 -10.00 -6.45
N ALA A 169 5.11 -9.94 -6.33
CA ALA A 169 6.05 -10.86 -7.00
C ALA A 169 6.00 -12.28 -6.45
N ILE A 170 5.65 -12.44 -5.17
CA ILE A 170 5.59 -13.74 -4.49
C ILE A 170 4.18 -14.35 -4.48
N GLY A 171 3.26 -13.84 -5.29
CA GLY A 171 1.92 -14.41 -5.48
C GLY A 171 0.83 -13.76 -4.61
N GLY A 172 1.15 -12.75 -3.82
CA GLY A 172 0.17 -11.94 -3.11
C GLY A 172 -0.51 -10.91 -4.02
N ARG A 173 -1.26 -10.00 -3.42
CA ARG A 173 -1.99 -8.93 -4.15
C ARG A 173 -1.85 -7.58 -3.45
N ILE A 174 -1.89 -6.52 -4.24
CA ILE A 174 -1.93 -5.15 -3.76
C ILE A 174 -3.39 -4.68 -3.84
N VAL A 175 -3.88 -4.10 -2.76
CA VAL A 175 -5.21 -3.48 -2.67
C VAL A 175 -5.03 -2.11 -2.04
N SER A 176 -5.72 -1.08 -2.52
CA SER A 176 -5.68 0.22 -1.83
C SER A 176 -6.25 0.07 -0.42
N THR A 177 -5.68 0.79 0.54
CA THR A 177 -6.20 0.77 1.93
C THR A 177 -7.66 1.21 1.97
N GLY A 178 -8.04 2.19 1.14
CA GLY A 178 -9.42 2.64 1.04
C GLY A 178 -10.38 1.55 0.54
N ASP A 179 -10.02 0.82 -0.52
CA ASP A 179 -10.84 -0.28 -1.03
C ASP A 179 -10.93 -1.44 -0.04
N LEU A 180 -9.81 -1.77 0.61
CA LEU A 180 -9.79 -2.81 1.63
C LEU A 180 -10.71 -2.47 2.80
N LEU A 181 -10.59 -1.26 3.35
CA LEU A 181 -11.44 -0.79 4.45
C LEU A 181 -12.91 -0.71 4.03
N SER A 182 -13.20 -0.24 2.81
CA SER A 182 -14.55 -0.19 2.27
C SER A 182 -15.22 -1.56 2.25
N GLN A 183 -14.47 -2.59 1.83
CA GLN A 183 -14.98 -3.98 1.81
C GLN A 183 -15.15 -4.56 3.21
N LEU A 184 -14.18 -4.32 4.10
CA LEU A 184 -14.18 -4.88 5.46
C LEU A 184 -15.23 -4.25 6.37
N LEU A 185 -15.54 -2.96 6.16
CA LEU A 185 -16.46 -2.19 6.98
C LEU A 185 -17.85 -2.06 6.35
N ASP A 186 -18.05 -2.59 5.14
CA ASP A 186 -19.29 -2.36 4.37
C ASP A 186 -19.65 -0.86 4.28
N LEU A 187 -18.70 -0.08 3.76
CA LEU A 187 -18.81 1.38 3.73
C LEU A 187 -20.06 1.85 3.00
N ASP A 188 -20.47 1.15 1.93
CA ASP A 188 -21.67 1.48 1.18
C ASP A 188 -22.93 1.27 2.04
N GLY A 189 -23.04 0.14 2.76
CA GLY A 189 -24.13 -0.11 3.70
C GLY A 189 -24.16 0.87 4.87
N MET A 190 -22.98 1.31 5.36
CA MET A 190 -22.92 2.33 6.41
C MET A 190 -23.43 3.71 5.97
N MET A 191 -23.37 4.02 4.67
CA MET A 191 -23.87 5.29 4.12
C MET A 191 -25.37 5.31 3.88
N GLU A 192 -26.01 4.14 3.85
CA GLU A 192 -27.46 4.07 3.73
C GLU A 192 -28.14 4.74 4.94
N GLY A 193 -28.98 5.72 4.67
CA GLY A 193 -29.71 6.46 5.72
C GLY A 193 -28.91 7.57 6.42
N CYS A 194 -27.70 7.88 5.94
CA CYS A 194 -26.96 9.07 6.36
C CYS A 194 -27.39 10.31 5.59
N ASP A 195 -27.28 11.47 6.21
CA ASP A 195 -27.52 12.78 5.58
C ASP A 195 -26.21 13.54 5.30
N LEU A 196 -25.11 13.13 5.94
CA LEU A 196 -23.83 13.79 5.90
C LEU A 196 -22.71 12.80 6.23
N VAL A 197 -21.60 12.91 5.52
CA VAL A 197 -20.34 12.22 5.84
C VAL A 197 -19.33 13.21 6.39
N ILE A 198 -18.74 12.90 7.54
CA ILE A 198 -17.70 13.70 8.17
C ILE A 198 -16.41 12.89 8.18
N VAL A 199 -15.35 13.46 7.61
CA VAL A 199 -13.99 12.89 7.62
C VAL A 199 -13.12 13.71 8.54
N ALA A 200 -12.38 13.06 9.43
CA ALA A 200 -11.39 13.70 10.29
C ALA A 200 -9.99 13.27 9.85
N GLU A 201 -9.20 14.22 9.39
CA GLU A 201 -7.82 14.03 8.95
C GLU A 201 -6.91 15.07 9.59
N PRO A 202 -5.73 14.70 10.10
CA PRO A 202 -4.83 15.65 10.76
C PRO A 202 -4.40 16.79 9.84
N GLU A 203 -4.13 16.47 8.59
CA GLU A 203 -3.71 17.43 7.56
C GLU A 203 -4.30 17.06 6.20
N LEU A 204 -4.79 18.06 5.49
CA LEU A 204 -5.28 17.94 4.12
C LEU A 204 -4.34 18.67 3.18
N SER A 205 -3.51 17.95 2.48
CA SER A 205 -2.56 18.51 1.49
C SER A 205 -2.57 17.69 0.20
N SER A 206 -2.63 18.38 -0.94
CA SER A 206 -2.36 17.78 -2.23
C SER A 206 -0.82 17.68 -2.41
N PRO A 207 -0.26 16.60 -2.93
CA PRO A 207 -0.91 15.46 -3.59
C PRO A 207 -1.14 14.24 -2.68
N LEU A 208 -0.82 14.33 -1.39
CA LEU A 208 -0.90 13.19 -0.46
C LEU A 208 -2.32 12.61 -0.34
N LEU A 209 -3.35 13.43 -0.55
CA LEU A 209 -4.74 12.99 -0.52
C LEU A 209 -5.10 11.96 -1.59
N ALA A 210 -4.43 11.99 -2.75
CA ALA A 210 -4.66 11.02 -3.83
C ALA A 210 -4.42 9.56 -3.39
N GLU A 211 -3.81 9.39 -2.24
CA GLU A 211 -3.36 8.10 -1.73
C GLU A 211 -4.08 7.72 -0.43
N SER A 212 -4.95 8.59 0.06
CA SER A 212 -5.65 8.39 1.31
C SER A 212 -6.97 7.60 1.14
N THR A 213 -7.54 7.19 2.27
CA THR A 213 -8.89 6.62 2.33
C THR A 213 -9.96 7.62 1.93
N LEU A 214 -9.65 8.91 1.91
CA LEU A 214 -10.55 10.00 1.55
C LEU A 214 -11.16 9.82 0.17
N GLU A 215 -10.36 9.49 -0.86
CA GLU A 215 -10.85 9.24 -2.22
C GLU A 215 -11.97 8.18 -2.22
N ARG A 216 -11.78 7.09 -1.47
CA ARG A 216 -12.80 6.03 -1.41
C ARG A 216 -14.05 6.45 -0.64
N VAL A 217 -13.87 7.18 0.46
CA VAL A 217 -14.99 7.70 1.27
C VAL A 217 -15.82 8.71 0.46
N THR A 218 -15.17 9.66 -0.21
CA THR A 218 -15.87 10.68 -1.02
C THR A 218 -16.54 10.05 -2.25
N SER A 219 -15.92 9.04 -2.87
CA SER A 219 -16.49 8.29 -3.98
C SER A 219 -17.76 7.53 -3.55
N ALA A 220 -17.72 6.84 -2.41
CA ALA A 220 -18.86 6.14 -1.86
C ALA A 220 -19.99 7.13 -1.47
N ALA A 221 -19.66 8.22 -0.79
CA ALA A 221 -20.62 9.27 -0.46
C ALA A 221 -21.28 9.87 -1.70
N GLY A 222 -20.50 10.10 -2.77
CA GLY A 222 -21.01 10.58 -4.05
C GLY A 222 -22.00 9.63 -4.72
N ALA A 223 -21.77 8.31 -4.59
CA ALA A 223 -22.72 7.30 -5.09
C ALA A 223 -24.07 7.35 -4.38
N HIS A 224 -24.10 7.76 -3.11
CA HIS A 224 -25.31 7.97 -2.31
C HIS A 224 -25.80 9.42 -2.30
N ALA A 225 -25.20 10.31 -3.13
CA ALA A 225 -25.51 11.74 -3.18
C ALA A 225 -25.38 12.46 -1.81
N LEU A 226 -24.46 11.99 -0.96
CA LEU A 226 -24.22 12.57 0.38
C LEU A 226 -23.17 13.69 0.31
N PRO A 227 -23.38 14.80 1.01
CA PRO A 227 -22.35 15.79 1.19
C PRO A 227 -21.22 15.26 2.09
N VAL A 228 -19.99 15.63 1.76
CA VAL A 228 -18.80 15.29 2.58
C VAL A 228 -18.18 16.56 3.13
N VAL A 229 -17.93 16.55 4.44
CA VAL A 229 -17.26 17.64 5.16
C VAL A 229 -16.00 17.08 5.82
N ALA A 230 -14.90 17.78 5.67
CA ALA A 230 -13.67 17.44 6.35
C ALA A 230 -13.41 18.34 7.56
N ILE A 231 -12.95 17.75 8.65
CA ILE A 231 -12.43 18.43 9.84
C ILE A 231 -10.93 18.12 9.88
N THR A 232 -10.10 19.16 9.96
CA THR A 232 -8.65 19.03 9.92
C THR A 232 -7.97 20.03 10.84
N HIS A 233 -6.73 19.78 11.22
CA HIS A 233 -5.92 20.78 11.90
C HIS A 233 -5.38 21.82 10.93
N ARG A 234 -5.02 21.41 9.71
CA ARG A 234 -4.52 22.30 8.67
C ARG A 234 -4.91 21.81 7.29
N SER A 235 -5.27 22.74 6.40
CA SER A 235 -5.54 22.44 4.99
C SER A 235 -4.77 23.39 4.08
N SER A 236 -4.04 22.84 3.11
CA SER A 236 -3.41 23.59 2.02
C SER A 236 -4.22 23.48 0.71
N LEU A 237 -5.39 22.83 0.74
CA LEU A 237 -6.21 22.62 -0.45
C LEU A 237 -6.79 23.93 -0.97
N THR A 238 -6.61 24.17 -2.26
CA THR A 238 -7.30 25.22 -3.00
C THR A 238 -8.81 24.91 -3.12
N HIS A 239 -9.59 25.89 -3.49
CA HIS A 239 -11.02 25.69 -3.74
C HIS A 239 -11.28 24.65 -4.86
N PHE A 240 -10.42 24.63 -5.88
CA PHE A 240 -10.51 23.68 -6.99
C PHE A 240 -10.25 22.25 -6.51
N GLU A 241 -9.19 22.04 -5.73
CA GLU A 241 -8.83 20.72 -5.18
C GLU A 241 -9.91 20.21 -4.22
N LYS A 242 -10.51 21.07 -3.37
CA LYS A 242 -11.65 20.67 -2.53
C LYS A 242 -12.80 20.10 -3.37
N ALA A 243 -13.12 20.74 -4.48
CA ALA A 243 -14.18 20.27 -5.38
C ALA A 243 -13.79 18.98 -6.10
N GLU A 244 -12.54 18.85 -6.55
CA GLU A 244 -12.00 17.64 -7.18
C GLU A 244 -12.07 16.43 -6.25
N TRP A 245 -11.76 16.63 -4.97
CA TRP A 245 -11.84 15.61 -3.93
C TRP A 245 -13.28 15.37 -3.40
N GLY A 246 -14.29 16.02 -3.97
CA GLY A 246 -15.68 15.86 -3.55
C GLY A 246 -15.98 16.41 -2.15
N LEU A 247 -15.17 17.35 -1.64
CA LEU A 247 -15.37 17.98 -0.35
C LEU A 247 -16.31 19.19 -0.49
N HIS A 248 -17.41 19.16 0.23
CA HIS A 248 -18.41 20.24 0.30
C HIS A 248 -18.04 21.32 1.32
N GLY A 249 -17.20 20.98 2.30
CA GLY A 249 -16.66 21.89 3.30
C GLY A 249 -15.40 21.37 3.94
N VAL A 250 -14.52 22.27 4.33
CA VAL A 250 -13.32 21.96 5.13
C VAL A 250 -13.27 22.93 6.30
N PHE A 251 -13.21 22.40 7.51
CA PHE A 251 -13.14 23.15 8.75
C PHE A 251 -11.82 22.88 9.46
N GLU A 252 -11.06 23.94 9.68
CA GLU A 252 -9.81 23.86 10.44
C GLU A 252 -10.08 24.05 11.92
N THR A 253 -9.43 23.25 12.77
CA THR A 253 -9.57 23.32 14.22
C THR A 253 -8.32 23.91 14.86
N GLU A 254 -8.49 24.72 15.92
CA GLU A 254 -7.41 25.18 16.78
C GLU A 254 -7.12 24.09 17.82
N GLY A 255 -6.22 23.16 17.52
CA GLY A 255 -5.85 22.05 18.40
C GLY A 255 -5.68 20.73 17.67
N SER A 256 -5.17 19.69 18.33
CA SER A 256 -5.08 18.35 17.75
C SER A 256 -6.47 17.73 17.54
N VAL A 257 -6.72 17.22 16.37
CA VAL A 257 -7.88 16.37 16.06
C VAL A 257 -7.73 14.99 16.71
#